data_f9806a998d2fa828e3fece717c5b3ae3
#
_entry.id   f9806a998d2fa828e3fece717c5b3ae3
#
_cell.length_a   1.000
_cell.length_b   1.000
_cell.length_c   1.000
_cell.angle_alpha   90.00
_cell.angle_beta   90.00
_cell.angle_gamma   90.00
#
_symmetry.space_group_name_H-M   'P 1'
#
loop_
_entity.id
_entity.type
_entity.pdbx_description
1 polymer ?
#
loop_
_entity_poly.entity_id
_entity_poly.type
_entity_poly.pdbx_seq_one_letter_code
_entity_poly.pdbx_strand_id
1 'polypeptide(L)'
;MKRILLDLEKCDKCPECVVKCSYFYHPQNKGITSLRELSTFAVVCHRCEEAPCVSSCYHKALAKDENKIIKRARFLCTSCKTCAIACPFGVIFTDFLEFLDSKCDFCVGKEKKLCIESCPHQAIEIKDIDADDITQNIYIVSEYLAVKHSKKWFLDDKVLYKKR
;
A
#
# COMPACT_ATOMS: atom_id res chain seq x y z
N MET A 1 -2.16 16.99 -10.09
CA MET A 1 -2.07 17.04 -8.61
C MET A 1 -0.87 16.24 -8.15
N LYS A 2 -0.02 16.79 -7.24
CA LYS A 2 1.20 16.11 -6.76
C LYS A 2 0.86 14.92 -5.88
N ARG A 3 1.30 13.73 -6.31
CA ARG A 3 1.14 12.45 -5.58
C ARG A 3 2.48 11.77 -5.37
N ILE A 4 2.56 10.96 -4.34
CA ILE A 4 3.65 9.98 -4.22
C ILE A 4 3.35 8.87 -5.21
N LEU A 5 4.26 8.64 -6.14
CA LEU A 5 4.22 7.49 -7.04
C LEU A 5 5.12 6.40 -6.47
N LEU A 6 4.54 5.23 -6.22
CA LEU A 6 5.27 4.03 -5.82
C LEU A 6 5.33 3.04 -6.99
N ASP A 7 6.52 2.76 -7.46
CA ASP A 7 6.78 1.73 -8.46
C ASP A 7 7.00 0.38 -7.74
N LEU A 8 5.98 -0.49 -7.75
CA LEU A 8 6.03 -1.78 -7.06
C LEU A 8 7.05 -2.72 -7.68
N GLU A 9 7.27 -2.67 -9.00
CA GLU A 9 8.22 -3.54 -9.67
C GLU A 9 9.67 -3.22 -9.30
N LYS A 10 9.98 -1.94 -9.07
CA LYS A 10 11.27 -1.55 -8.53
C LYS A 10 11.38 -1.90 -7.05
N CYS A 11 10.28 -1.75 -6.32
CA CYS A 11 10.21 -2.02 -4.88
C CYS A 11 10.43 -3.51 -4.58
N ASP A 12 9.87 -4.41 -5.40
CA ASP A 12 9.97 -5.86 -5.23
C ASP A 12 11.38 -6.42 -5.50
N LYS A 13 12.26 -5.62 -6.10
CA LYS A 13 13.67 -6.00 -6.32
C LYS A 13 14.53 -5.90 -5.06
N CYS A 14 14.03 -5.25 -4.01
CA CYS A 14 14.76 -5.12 -2.76
C CYS A 14 14.57 -6.39 -1.90
N PRO A 15 15.64 -7.05 -1.47
CA PRO A 15 15.54 -8.18 -0.54
C PRO A 15 15.03 -7.73 0.83
N GLU A 16 15.40 -6.51 1.24
CA GLU A 16 14.95 -5.87 2.46
C GLU A 16 14.80 -4.36 2.23
N CYS A 17 13.77 -3.78 2.86
CA CYS A 17 13.52 -2.35 2.72
C CYS A 17 14.36 -1.54 3.73
N VAL A 18 15.30 -0.72 3.22
CA VAL A 18 16.16 0.16 4.00
C VAL A 18 15.68 1.60 4.04
N VAL A 19 14.51 1.87 3.51
CA VAL A 19 13.94 3.21 3.41
C VAL A 19 13.67 3.80 4.79
N LYS A 20 14.10 5.05 5.00
CA LYS A 20 13.87 5.81 6.23
C LYS A 20 12.57 6.59 6.14
N CYS A 21 11.86 6.69 7.26
CA CYS A 21 10.66 7.50 7.38
C CYS A 21 10.95 8.81 8.13
N SER A 22 10.29 9.90 7.76
CA SER A 22 10.39 11.19 8.47
C SER A 22 9.70 11.18 9.85
N TYR A 23 8.94 10.14 10.16
CA TYR A 23 8.32 9.95 11.46
C TYR A 23 9.22 9.17 12.41
N PHE A 24 9.59 9.80 13.51
CA PHE A 24 10.49 9.23 14.52
C PHE A 24 9.78 8.80 15.80
N TYR A 25 8.45 8.96 15.85
CA TYR A 25 7.69 8.74 17.09
C TYR A 25 7.61 7.28 17.51
N HIS A 26 7.87 6.37 16.57
CA HIS A 26 7.85 4.95 16.85
C HIS A 26 9.07 4.28 16.21
N PRO A 27 9.86 3.48 16.96
CA PRO A 27 11.08 2.85 16.45
C PRO A 27 10.86 1.96 15.21
N GLN A 28 9.63 1.41 15.10
CA GLN A 28 9.21 0.53 14.00
C GLN A 28 8.32 1.25 12.98
N ASN A 29 8.23 2.58 13.06
CA ASN A 29 7.43 3.34 12.11
C ASN A 29 8.09 3.37 10.74
N LYS A 30 7.84 2.36 9.97
CA LYS A 30 8.21 2.29 8.57
C LYS A 30 7.01 2.70 7.73
N GLY A 31 6.76 4.00 7.56
CA GLY A 31 5.66 4.50 6.73
C GLY A 31 5.63 3.90 5.33
N ILE A 32 6.79 3.46 4.81
CA ILE A 32 6.88 2.74 3.54
C ILE A 32 6.14 1.39 3.56
N THR A 33 6.13 0.67 4.68
CA THR A 33 5.35 -0.56 4.84
C THR A 33 3.87 -0.28 4.61
N SER A 34 3.37 0.82 5.17
CA SER A 34 1.99 1.28 4.93
C SER A 34 1.72 1.62 3.47
N LEU A 35 2.65 2.29 2.78
CA LEU A 35 2.50 2.61 1.36
C LEU A 35 2.49 1.34 0.50
N ARG A 36 3.39 0.40 0.78
CA ARG A 36 3.45 -0.90 0.08
C ARG A 36 2.18 -1.71 0.29
N GLU A 37 1.70 -1.80 1.53
CA GLU A 37 0.45 -2.48 1.87
C GLU A 37 -0.74 -1.90 1.10
N LEU A 38 -0.94 -0.58 1.16
CA LEU A 38 -2.04 0.09 0.46
C LEU A 38 -1.96 -0.14 -1.05
N SER A 39 -0.76 -0.04 -1.61
CA SER A 39 -0.50 -0.21 -3.03
C SER A 39 -0.78 -1.65 -3.49
N THR A 40 -0.29 -2.63 -2.74
CA THR A 40 -0.47 -4.05 -3.05
C THR A 40 -1.95 -4.45 -2.96
N PHE A 41 -2.65 -4.01 -1.94
CA PHE A 41 -4.08 -4.30 -1.82
C PHE A 41 -4.91 -3.63 -2.91
N ALA A 42 -4.51 -2.45 -3.37
CA ALA A 42 -5.23 -1.77 -4.44
C ALA A 42 -5.03 -2.42 -5.82
N VAL A 43 -3.83 -2.90 -6.14
CA VAL A 43 -3.45 -3.32 -7.49
C VAL A 43 -3.30 -4.82 -7.64
N VAL A 44 -2.72 -5.51 -6.66
CA VAL A 44 -2.37 -6.93 -6.74
C VAL A 44 -3.43 -7.83 -6.09
N CYS A 45 -4.19 -7.35 -5.11
CA CYS A 45 -5.22 -8.14 -4.42
C CYS A 45 -6.33 -8.58 -5.38
N HIS A 46 -6.66 -9.86 -5.35
CA HIS A 46 -7.71 -10.48 -6.18
C HIS A 46 -9.15 -10.12 -5.77
N ARG A 47 -9.35 -9.38 -4.68
CA ARG A 47 -10.67 -8.92 -4.20
C ARG A 47 -11.69 -10.06 -4.08
N CYS A 48 -11.25 -11.23 -3.62
CA CYS A 48 -12.06 -12.43 -3.51
C CYS A 48 -13.42 -12.14 -2.87
N GLU A 49 -14.49 -12.76 -3.35
CA GLU A 49 -15.83 -12.53 -2.81
C GLU A 49 -15.91 -12.97 -1.35
N GLU A 50 -15.48 -14.17 -1.05
CA GLU A 50 -15.48 -14.74 0.30
C GLU A 50 -14.39 -14.17 1.22
N ALA A 51 -13.32 -13.61 0.62
CA ALA A 51 -12.18 -13.02 1.31
C ALA A 51 -11.68 -13.83 2.51
N PRO A 52 -11.06 -15.01 2.29
CA PRO A 52 -10.62 -15.87 3.39
C PRO A 52 -9.63 -15.18 4.34
N CYS A 53 -8.88 -14.19 3.87
CA CYS A 53 -8.04 -13.36 4.73
C CYS A 53 -8.83 -12.51 5.75
N VAL A 54 -10.02 -12.04 5.37
CA VAL A 54 -10.91 -11.28 6.26
C VAL A 54 -11.57 -12.22 7.26
N SER A 55 -12.14 -13.33 6.79
CA SER A 55 -12.84 -14.30 7.64
C SER A 55 -11.91 -15.00 8.63
N SER A 56 -10.64 -15.19 8.29
CA SER A 56 -9.63 -15.78 9.19
C SER A 56 -9.12 -14.83 10.26
N CYS A 57 -9.43 -13.54 10.17
CA CYS A 57 -8.93 -12.55 11.13
C CYS A 57 -9.77 -12.55 12.42
N TYR A 58 -9.29 -13.21 13.46
CA TYR A 58 -9.96 -13.29 14.77
C TYR A 58 -10.24 -11.90 15.36
N HIS A 59 -9.30 -10.97 15.21
CA HIS A 59 -9.43 -9.61 15.73
C HIS A 59 -10.24 -8.66 14.85
N LYS A 60 -10.79 -9.15 13.73
CA LYS A 60 -11.55 -8.35 12.77
C LYS A 60 -10.79 -7.09 12.29
N ALA A 61 -9.47 -7.21 12.23
CA ALA A 61 -8.60 -6.12 11.79
C ALA A 61 -8.64 -5.88 10.28
N LEU A 62 -9.17 -6.82 9.50
CA LEU A 62 -9.32 -6.70 8.05
C LEU A 62 -10.78 -6.53 7.67
N ALA A 63 -11.03 -5.60 6.76
CA ALA A 63 -12.33 -5.38 6.14
C ALA A 63 -12.17 -5.05 4.67
N LYS A 64 -13.23 -5.26 3.88
CA LYS A 64 -13.31 -4.73 2.51
C LYS A 64 -13.92 -3.33 2.53
N ASP A 65 -13.40 -2.45 1.71
CA ASP A 65 -14.06 -1.18 1.42
C ASP A 65 -15.13 -1.33 0.31
N GLU A 66 -15.76 -0.22 -0.07
CA GLU A 66 -16.78 -0.14 -1.12
C GLU A 66 -16.29 -0.65 -2.49
N ASN A 67 -14.98 -0.58 -2.74
CA ASN A 67 -14.34 -1.08 -3.96
C ASN A 67 -13.81 -2.52 -3.81
N LYS A 68 -14.22 -3.22 -2.74
CA LYS A 68 -13.75 -4.57 -2.36
C LYS A 68 -12.24 -4.63 -2.08
N ILE A 69 -11.59 -3.50 -1.86
CA ILE A 69 -10.17 -3.42 -1.49
C ILE A 69 -10.04 -3.70 0.01
N ILE A 70 -9.08 -4.54 0.35
CA ILE A 70 -8.80 -4.86 1.76
C ILE A 70 -8.19 -3.63 2.45
N LYS A 71 -8.73 -3.32 3.63
CA LYS A 71 -8.20 -2.30 4.55
C LYS A 71 -7.86 -2.96 5.88
N ARG A 72 -6.74 -2.57 6.45
CA ARG A 72 -6.29 -3.07 7.75
C ARG A 72 -6.44 -2.00 8.83
N ALA A 73 -7.18 -2.32 9.87
CA ALA A 73 -7.25 -1.54 11.10
C ALA A 73 -6.02 -1.87 11.97
N ARG A 74 -5.02 -1.01 11.97
CA ARG A 74 -3.71 -1.26 12.59
C ARG A 74 -3.80 -1.46 14.09
N PHE A 75 -4.67 -0.72 14.77
CA PHE A 75 -4.90 -0.85 16.20
C PHE A 75 -5.54 -2.18 16.63
N LEU A 76 -6.22 -2.86 15.72
CA LEU A 76 -6.81 -4.18 15.97
C LEU A 76 -5.88 -5.32 15.53
N CYS A 77 -4.85 -5.03 14.74
CA CYS A 77 -3.95 -6.02 14.20
C CYS A 77 -2.90 -6.43 15.23
N THR A 78 -2.91 -7.69 15.62
CA THR A 78 -1.94 -8.28 16.56
C THR A 78 -0.73 -8.90 15.87
N SER A 79 -0.59 -8.73 14.55
CA SER A 79 0.50 -9.32 13.77
C SER A 79 0.57 -10.86 13.82
N CYS A 80 -0.56 -11.52 14.03
CA CYS A 80 -0.61 -13.00 14.10
C CYS A 80 -0.38 -13.70 12.75
N LYS A 81 -0.39 -12.95 11.63
CA LYS A 81 -0.10 -13.41 10.26
C LYS A 81 -1.07 -14.47 9.69
N THR A 82 -2.14 -14.82 10.39
CA THR A 82 -3.14 -15.80 9.93
C THR A 82 -3.74 -15.41 8.57
N CYS A 83 -3.97 -14.12 8.34
CA CYS A 83 -4.49 -13.62 7.06
C CYS A 83 -3.52 -13.85 5.89
N ALA A 84 -2.21 -13.82 6.12
CA ALA A 84 -1.21 -14.11 5.10
C ALA A 84 -1.26 -15.60 4.70
N ILE A 85 -1.43 -16.49 5.69
CA ILE A 85 -1.56 -17.94 5.46
C ILE A 85 -2.88 -18.26 4.76
N ALA A 86 -3.97 -17.56 5.13
CA ALA A 86 -5.29 -17.76 4.56
C ALA A 86 -5.45 -17.23 3.13
N CYS A 87 -4.53 -16.35 2.66
CA CYS A 87 -4.61 -15.79 1.34
C CYS A 87 -4.17 -16.82 0.28
N PRO A 88 -5.08 -17.32 -0.60
CA PRO A 88 -4.72 -18.35 -1.59
C PRO A 88 -3.77 -17.83 -2.68
N PHE A 89 -3.63 -16.51 -2.80
CA PHE A 89 -2.80 -15.85 -3.81
C PHE A 89 -1.49 -15.29 -3.26
N GLY A 90 -1.26 -15.40 -1.93
CA GLY A 90 -0.04 -14.92 -1.29
C GLY A 90 0.18 -13.40 -1.36
N VAL A 91 -0.88 -12.61 -1.52
CA VAL A 91 -0.79 -11.15 -1.71
C VAL A 91 -0.49 -10.40 -0.41
N ILE A 92 -0.77 -11.03 0.73
CA ILE A 92 -0.54 -10.43 2.04
C ILE A 92 0.85 -10.83 2.51
N PHE A 93 1.82 -9.95 2.29
CA PHE A 93 3.18 -10.21 2.75
C PHE A 93 3.29 -10.05 4.27
N THR A 94 4.06 -10.91 4.89
CA THR A 94 4.20 -10.95 6.36
C THR A 94 4.92 -9.73 6.93
N ASP A 95 5.75 -9.07 6.13
CA ASP A 95 6.45 -7.83 6.47
C ASP A 95 5.52 -6.61 6.52
N PHE A 96 4.31 -6.68 5.93
CA PHE A 96 3.28 -5.64 6.11
C PHE A 96 2.61 -5.72 7.49
N LEU A 97 2.65 -6.89 8.13
CA LEU A 97 1.90 -7.18 9.33
C LEU A 97 2.74 -6.96 10.60
N GLU A 98 3.41 -5.82 10.67
CA GLU A 98 4.15 -5.44 11.88
C GLU A 98 3.17 -5.04 12.99
N PHE A 99 3.51 -5.40 14.23
CA PHE A 99 2.77 -4.97 15.41
C PHE A 99 3.09 -3.52 15.73
N LEU A 100 2.09 -2.73 16.06
CA LEU A 100 2.21 -1.30 16.38
C LEU A 100 2.85 -0.45 15.26
N ASP A 101 2.69 -0.84 14.01
CA ASP A 101 3.09 0.01 12.91
C ASP A 101 2.15 1.22 12.76
N SER A 102 2.63 2.31 12.23
CA SER A 102 1.85 3.50 12.01
C SER A 102 1.47 3.69 10.54
N LYS A 103 0.34 4.36 10.33
CA LYS A 103 -0.11 4.73 9.00
C LYS A 103 0.79 5.82 8.42
N CYS A 104 1.12 5.72 7.13
CA CYS A 104 1.76 6.81 6.41
C CYS A 104 0.84 8.02 6.32
N ASP A 105 1.32 9.20 6.69
CA ASP A 105 0.64 10.50 6.55
C ASP A 105 0.99 11.21 5.24
N PHE A 106 1.73 10.54 4.36
CA PHE A 106 2.23 11.06 3.08
C PHE A 106 3.14 12.30 3.23
N CYS A 107 3.55 12.64 4.44
CA CYS A 107 4.31 13.85 4.76
C CYS A 107 3.70 15.10 4.11
N VAL A 108 2.37 15.28 4.27
CA VAL A 108 1.65 16.44 3.75
C VAL A 108 2.24 17.70 4.40
N GLY A 109 2.55 18.72 3.59
CA GLY A 109 3.16 19.96 4.06
C GLY A 109 4.67 19.93 4.34
N LYS A 110 5.34 18.76 4.22
CA LYS A 110 6.80 18.68 4.32
C LYS A 110 7.45 18.77 2.95
N GLU A 111 8.43 19.65 2.82
CA GLU A 111 9.20 19.81 1.58
C GLU A 111 10.03 18.58 1.25
N LYS A 112 10.69 18.00 2.27
CA LYS A 112 11.53 16.81 2.12
C LYS A 112 10.85 15.57 2.65
N LYS A 113 10.91 14.51 1.86
CA LYS A 113 10.38 13.19 2.21
C LYS A 113 11.53 12.20 2.24
N LEU A 114 11.98 11.80 3.45
CA LEU A 114 13.12 10.90 3.63
C LEU A 114 12.99 9.59 2.88
N CYS A 115 11.77 9.08 2.69
CA CYS A 115 11.54 7.85 1.96
C CYS A 115 11.97 7.93 0.49
N ILE A 116 11.87 9.11 -0.13
CA ILE A 116 12.30 9.34 -1.51
C ILE A 116 13.82 9.39 -1.58
N GLU A 117 14.44 10.16 -0.67
CA GLU A 117 15.89 10.35 -0.65
C GLU A 117 16.65 9.07 -0.28
N SER A 118 16.07 8.24 0.59
CA SER A 118 16.71 7.02 1.10
C SER A 118 16.40 5.74 0.30
N CYS A 119 15.55 5.82 -0.73
CA CYS A 119 15.22 4.65 -1.56
C CYS A 119 16.34 4.35 -2.56
N PRO A 120 17.09 3.23 -2.43
CA PRO A 120 18.23 2.95 -3.28
C PRO A 120 17.85 2.69 -4.74
N HIS A 121 16.64 2.18 -4.99
CA HIS A 121 16.15 1.87 -6.33
C HIS A 121 15.27 2.97 -6.92
N GLN A 122 15.14 4.12 -6.23
CA GLN A 122 14.27 5.21 -6.68
C GLN A 122 12.86 4.72 -7.06
N ALA A 123 12.32 3.82 -6.23
CA ALA A 123 10.98 3.27 -6.41
C ALA A 123 9.88 4.23 -5.95
N ILE A 124 10.26 5.32 -5.27
CA ILE A 124 9.34 6.31 -4.71
C ILE A 124 9.71 7.68 -5.28
N GLU A 125 8.77 8.35 -5.90
CA GLU A 125 8.94 9.68 -6.44
C GLU A 125 7.70 10.55 -6.20
N ILE A 126 7.84 11.87 -6.34
CA ILE A 126 6.69 12.79 -6.41
C ILE A 126 6.46 13.10 -7.88
N LYS A 127 5.25 12.88 -8.34
CA LYS A 127 4.84 13.17 -9.69
C LYS A 127 3.49 13.88 -9.72
N ASP A 128 3.33 14.83 -10.63
CA ASP A 128 2.01 15.35 -10.97
C ASP A 128 1.28 14.29 -11.81
N ILE A 129 0.20 13.77 -11.24
CA ILE A 129 -0.61 12.72 -11.86
C ILE A 129 -2.06 13.12 -11.74
N ASP A 130 -2.71 13.32 -12.87
CA ASP A 130 -4.13 13.59 -12.97
C ASP A 130 -4.91 12.36 -13.47
N ALA A 131 -6.23 12.44 -13.43
CA ALA A 131 -7.09 11.32 -13.81
C ALA A 131 -6.91 10.91 -15.29
N ASP A 132 -6.45 11.83 -16.11
CA ASP A 132 -6.20 11.62 -17.54
C ASP A 132 -4.83 10.97 -17.81
N ASP A 133 -3.93 10.97 -16.83
CA ASP A 133 -2.59 10.34 -16.90
C ASP A 133 -2.59 8.84 -16.61
N ILE A 134 -3.77 8.21 -16.54
CA ILE A 134 -3.93 6.76 -16.30
C ILE A 134 -3.42 5.91 -17.50
N THR A 135 -2.51 6.45 -18.25
CA THR A 135 -1.79 5.76 -19.30
C THR A 135 -0.55 5.08 -18.72
N GLN A 136 -0.25 3.85 -19.14
CA GLN A 136 1.00 3.15 -18.83
C GLN A 136 1.12 2.58 -17.40
N ASN A 137 0.12 1.78 -16.94
CA ASN A 137 0.28 1.01 -15.70
C ASN A 137 0.40 1.84 -14.42
N ILE A 138 -0.12 3.08 -14.43
CA ILE A 138 -0.22 3.95 -13.26
C ILE A 138 -1.66 3.97 -12.77
N TYR A 139 -1.86 3.73 -11.46
CA TYR A 139 -3.18 3.66 -10.83
C TYR A 139 -3.24 4.62 -9.65
N ILE A 140 -4.28 5.43 -9.58
CA ILE A 140 -4.53 6.33 -8.45
C ILE A 140 -5.20 5.52 -7.34
N VAL A 141 -4.52 5.40 -6.19
CA VAL A 141 -4.98 4.65 -5.02
C VAL A 141 -5.66 5.57 -4.02
N SER A 142 -5.14 6.79 -3.85
CA SER A 142 -5.72 7.81 -2.97
C SER A 142 -5.38 9.22 -3.48
N GLU A 143 -5.86 10.23 -2.77
CA GLU A 143 -5.54 11.62 -3.06
C GLU A 143 -4.02 11.87 -3.15
N TYR A 144 -3.24 11.19 -2.30
CA TYR A 144 -1.79 11.41 -2.17
C TYR A 144 -0.93 10.27 -2.70
N LEU A 145 -1.54 9.17 -3.18
CA LEU A 145 -0.82 7.97 -3.59
C LEU A 145 -1.26 7.50 -4.97
N ALA A 146 -0.29 7.32 -5.84
CA ALA A 146 -0.42 6.57 -7.08
C ALA A 146 0.57 5.39 -7.08
N VAL A 147 0.26 4.36 -7.83
CA VAL A 147 1.05 3.14 -7.93
C VAL A 147 1.33 2.83 -9.37
N LYS A 148 2.56 2.45 -9.67
CA LYS A 148 2.95 1.91 -10.97
C LYS A 148 3.19 0.41 -10.84
N HIS A 149 2.49 -0.36 -11.68
CA HIS A 149 2.65 -1.81 -11.77
C HIS A 149 2.14 -2.32 -13.12
N SER A 150 2.90 -3.18 -13.80
CA SER A 150 2.54 -3.70 -15.15
C SER A 150 1.43 -4.75 -15.10
N LYS A 151 1.25 -5.41 -13.95
CA LYS A 151 0.25 -6.47 -13.76
C LYS A 151 -0.86 -5.99 -12.84
N LYS A 152 -2.03 -5.75 -13.40
CA LYS A 152 -3.26 -5.50 -12.66
C LYS A 152 -4.14 -6.74 -12.79
N TRP A 153 -4.62 -7.26 -11.67
CA TRP A 153 -5.52 -8.43 -11.67
C TRP A 153 -6.97 -8.08 -12.03
N PHE A 154 -7.34 -6.80 -11.95
CA PHE A 154 -8.67 -6.34 -12.32
C PHE A 154 -8.63 -5.54 -13.63
N LEU A 155 -9.49 -5.95 -14.57
CA LEU A 155 -9.62 -5.32 -15.89
C LEU A 155 -10.48 -4.05 -15.89
N ASP A 156 -11.08 -3.68 -14.76
CA ASP A 156 -11.85 -2.44 -14.68
C ASP A 156 -10.94 -1.22 -14.68
N ASP A 157 -10.93 -0.51 -15.80
CA ASP A 157 -10.14 0.72 -16.04
C ASP A 157 -10.65 1.94 -15.25
N LYS A 158 -11.58 1.74 -14.31
CA LYS A 158 -12.12 2.82 -13.50
C LYS A 158 -11.16 3.20 -12.38
N VAL A 159 -11.00 4.49 -12.21
CA VAL A 159 -10.25 5.12 -11.12
C VAL A 159 -10.58 4.45 -9.80
N LEU A 160 -9.56 3.90 -9.12
CA LEU A 160 -9.72 3.23 -7.81
C LEU A 160 -10.17 4.19 -6.71
N TYR A 161 -10.01 5.48 -6.95
CA TYR A 161 -10.36 6.56 -6.04
C TYR A 161 -11.50 7.39 -6.61
N LYS A 162 -12.68 7.35 -5.97
CA LYS A 162 -13.74 8.34 -6.18
C LYS A 162 -13.56 9.48 -5.19
N LYS A 163 -13.41 10.71 -5.66
CA LYS A 163 -13.55 11.89 -4.81
C LYS A 163 -14.91 11.83 -4.12
N ARG A 164 -14.92 11.94 -2.80
CA ARG A 164 -16.12 12.27 -2.03
C ARG A 164 -16.41 13.75 -2.14
#